data_81e1954b835e40db1a59fc47a6c3bdb3
#
_entry.id   81e1954b835e40db1a59fc47a6c3bdb3
#
_cell.length_a   1.000
_cell.length_b   1.000
_cell.length_c   1.000
_cell.angle_alpha   90.00
_cell.angle_beta   90.00
_cell.angle_gamma   90.00
#
_symmetry.space_group_name_H-M   'P 1'
#
loop_
_entity.id
_entity.type
_entity.pdbx_description
1 polymer ?
#
loop_
_entity_poly.entity_id
_entity_poly.type
_entity_poly.pdbx_seq_one_letter_code
_entity_poly.pdbx_strand_id
1 'polypeptide(L)'
;RQDMTLKLTKSGKKAVKETLGTNVSEATVADVIKATKEDGALMKKQVENTLGITINSYELLSRKKFVTLINKAGDIKVEFDQAMSYTDSTDKYVTLNEGENSLNGTAVYSLMSETDIFEDKNQQAELTGEICVAVAAALNDKSLSEYKEYAQEYFDAVDSDGSYENVESYLKRIRQIKDKNLNF
;
A
#
# COMPACT_ATOMS: atom_id res chain seq x y z
N ARG A 1 5.29 -7.58 2.23
CA ARG A 1 6.38 -6.84 2.90
C ARG A 1 7.60 -6.84 1.98
N GLN A 2 8.31 -5.73 1.89
CA GLN A 2 9.44 -5.57 0.97
C GLN A 2 10.64 -6.47 1.34
N ASP A 3 10.77 -6.85 2.61
CA ASP A 3 11.80 -7.75 3.12
C ASP A 3 11.49 -9.24 2.95
N MET A 4 10.32 -9.59 2.44
CA MET A 4 9.94 -10.98 2.21
C MET A 4 10.76 -11.58 1.09
N THR A 5 11.43 -12.72 1.35
CA THR A 5 12.21 -13.44 0.34
C THR A 5 11.31 -14.25 -0.57
N LEU A 6 11.51 -14.10 -1.87
CA LEU A 6 10.76 -14.79 -2.92
C LEU A 6 11.66 -15.75 -3.69
N LYS A 7 11.14 -16.96 -3.98
CA LYS A 7 11.77 -17.91 -4.85
C LYS A 7 11.54 -17.53 -6.31
N LEU A 8 12.61 -17.21 -7.04
CA LEU A 8 12.49 -16.63 -8.37
C LEU A 8 12.12 -17.64 -9.45
N THR A 9 11.14 -17.30 -10.29
CA THR A 9 10.88 -18.00 -11.54
C THR A 9 12.02 -17.81 -12.55
N LYS A 10 12.00 -18.55 -13.64
CA LYS A 10 12.98 -18.38 -14.74
C LYS A 10 12.97 -16.94 -15.29
N SER A 11 11.80 -16.34 -15.44
CA SER A 11 11.65 -14.94 -15.89
C SER A 11 12.15 -13.96 -14.83
N GLY A 12 11.80 -14.18 -13.58
CA GLY A 12 12.28 -13.37 -12.46
C GLY A 12 13.80 -13.41 -12.30
N LYS A 13 14.42 -14.59 -12.42
CA LYS A 13 15.89 -14.73 -12.43
C LYS A 13 16.55 -13.93 -13.56
N LYS A 14 15.95 -13.95 -14.76
CA LYS A 14 16.44 -13.17 -15.88
C LYS A 14 16.36 -11.67 -15.61
N ALA A 15 15.20 -11.18 -15.13
CA ALA A 15 15.00 -9.78 -14.79
C ALA A 15 15.95 -9.30 -13.69
N VAL A 16 16.10 -10.06 -12.61
CA VAL A 16 17.04 -9.74 -11.51
C VAL A 16 18.48 -9.72 -12.01
N LYS A 17 18.88 -10.69 -12.83
CA LYS A 17 20.22 -10.72 -13.43
C LYS A 17 20.51 -9.49 -14.30
N GLU A 18 19.55 -9.09 -15.14
CA GLU A 18 19.68 -7.92 -16.00
C GLU A 18 19.74 -6.59 -15.22
N THR A 19 19.02 -6.51 -14.10
CA THR A 19 18.91 -5.26 -13.31
C THR A 19 19.97 -5.17 -12.23
N LEU A 20 20.23 -6.27 -11.52
CA LEU A 20 21.15 -6.29 -10.36
C LEU A 20 22.54 -6.87 -10.69
N GLY A 21 22.72 -7.41 -11.90
CA GLY A 21 24.00 -7.98 -12.35
C GLY A 21 24.41 -9.29 -11.70
N THR A 22 23.56 -9.89 -10.87
CA THR A 22 23.84 -11.09 -10.08
C THR A 22 22.93 -12.27 -10.44
N ASN A 23 23.48 -13.49 -10.38
CA ASN A 23 22.69 -14.71 -10.49
C ASN A 23 22.22 -15.11 -9.08
N VAL A 24 20.94 -14.90 -8.79
CA VAL A 24 20.33 -15.29 -7.53
C VAL A 24 19.19 -16.28 -7.74
N SER A 25 19.00 -17.17 -6.78
CA SER A 25 17.87 -18.11 -6.78
C SER A 25 16.67 -17.53 -6.03
N GLU A 26 16.92 -16.60 -5.14
CA GLU A 26 15.97 -15.93 -4.27
C GLU A 26 16.22 -14.43 -4.29
N ALA A 27 15.17 -13.64 -4.07
CA ALA A 27 15.25 -12.20 -3.96
C ALA A 27 14.18 -11.71 -2.98
N THR A 28 14.39 -10.53 -2.41
CA THR A 28 13.32 -9.86 -1.65
C THR A 28 12.23 -9.34 -2.58
N VAL A 29 11.06 -9.02 -2.01
CA VAL A 29 10.00 -8.34 -2.76
C VAL A 29 10.51 -7.02 -3.36
N ALA A 30 11.33 -6.27 -2.62
CA ALA A 30 11.94 -5.04 -3.10
C ALA A 30 12.85 -5.26 -4.33
N ASP A 31 13.65 -6.34 -4.31
CA ASP A 31 14.51 -6.68 -5.45
C ASP A 31 13.68 -7.06 -6.69
N VAL A 32 12.58 -7.78 -6.49
CA VAL A 32 11.66 -8.14 -7.59
C VAL A 32 10.99 -6.90 -8.16
N ILE A 33 10.48 -6.00 -7.34
CA ILE A 33 9.90 -4.73 -7.77
C ILE A 33 10.91 -3.96 -8.64
N LYS A 34 12.13 -3.78 -8.14
CA LYS A 34 13.20 -3.09 -8.85
C LYS A 34 13.57 -3.79 -10.17
N ALA A 35 13.67 -5.11 -10.16
CA ALA A 35 14.07 -5.91 -11.33
C ALA A 35 12.97 -5.99 -12.39
N THR A 36 11.71 -5.96 -12.00
CA THR A 36 10.56 -5.95 -12.90
C THR A 36 10.25 -4.57 -13.47
N LYS A 37 10.97 -3.54 -13.02
CA LYS A 37 10.71 -2.13 -13.41
C LYS A 37 9.25 -1.73 -13.19
N GLU A 38 8.70 -2.19 -12.09
CA GLU A 38 7.28 -1.98 -11.76
C GLU A 38 6.31 -2.64 -12.76
N ASP A 39 6.73 -3.67 -13.49
CA ASP A 39 5.85 -4.50 -14.30
C ASP A 39 4.97 -5.36 -13.39
N GLY A 40 3.72 -4.94 -13.22
CA GLY A 40 2.76 -5.58 -12.33
C GLY A 40 2.41 -7.01 -12.77
N ALA A 41 2.35 -7.30 -14.07
CA ALA A 41 2.05 -8.63 -14.58
C ALA A 41 3.18 -9.63 -14.26
N LEU A 42 4.43 -9.19 -14.40
CA LEU A 42 5.58 -10.01 -14.04
C LEU A 42 5.67 -10.24 -12.54
N MET A 43 5.37 -9.20 -11.74
CA MET A 43 5.35 -9.28 -10.28
C MET A 43 4.24 -10.23 -9.78
N LYS A 44 3.01 -10.10 -10.30
CA LYS A 44 1.90 -11.00 -10.05
C LYS A 44 2.30 -12.46 -10.26
N LYS A 45 2.85 -12.76 -11.43
CA LYS A 45 3.30 -14.12 -11.77
C LYS A 45 4.39 -14.64 -10.84
N GLN A 46 5.29 -13.77 -10.37
CA GLN A 46 6.34 -14.15 -9.43
C GLN A 46 5.74 -14.52 -8.07
N VAL A 47 4.78 -13.73 -7.57
CA VAL A 47 4.08 -13.99 -6.30
C VAL A 47 3.26 -15.28 -6.39
N GLU A 48 2.50 -15.48 -7.47
CA GLU A 48 1.73 -16.71 -7.72
C GLU A 48 2.61 -17.96 -7.65
N ASN A 49 3.76 -17.93 -8.32
CA ASN A 49 4.68 -19.06 -8.33
C ASN A 49 5.34 -19.32 -6.97
N THR A 50 5.55 -18.26 -6.17
CA THR A 50 6.19 -18.37 -4.85
C THR A 50 5.24 -18.92 -3.81
N LEU A 51 3.99 -18.45 -3.81
CA LEU A 51 3.00 -18.78 -2.80
C LEU A 51 2.11 -19.97 -3.20
N GLY A 52 2.14 -20.40 -4.46
CA GLY A 52 1.26 -21.44 -4.99
C GLY A 52 -0.21 -21.05 -5.02
N ILE A 53 -0.50 -19.76 -5.16
CA ILE A 53 -1.84 -19.19 -5.21
C ILE A 53 -2.15 -18.64 -6.60
N THR A 54 -3.43 -18.39 -6.88
CA THR A 54 -3.86 -17.64 -8.07
C THR A 54 -4.26 -16.23 -7.65
N ILE A 55 -3.72 -15.23 -8.33
CA ILE A 55 -4.06 -13.81 -8.13
C ILE A 55 -4.97 -13.38 -9.27
N ASN A 56 -6.18 -12.96 -8.98
CA ASN A 56 -7.16 -12.57 -10.00
C ASN A 56 -6.78 -11.27 -10.72
N SER A 57 -6.32 -10.28 -9.94
CA SER A 57 -5.88 -8.98 -10.47
C SER A 57 -4.77 -8.41 -9.61
N TYR A 58 -4.00 -7.48 -10.17
CA TYR A 58 -3.03 -6.69 -9.42
C TYR A 58 -3.35 -5.20 -9.54
N GLU A 59 -2.88 -4.47 -8.56
CA GLU A 59 -2.86 -3.01 -8.53
C GLU A 59 -1.48 -2.56 -8.08
N LEU A 60 -0.83 -1.75 -8.89
CA LEU A 60 0.49 -1.21 -8.61
C LEU A 60 0.40 0.31 -8.47
N LEU A 61 0.86 0.80 -7.34
CA LEU A 61 0.81 2.21 -7.00
C LEU A 61 2.21 2.70 -6.61
N SER A 62 2.73 3.69 -7.34
CA SER A 62 4.02 4.28 -6.96
C SER A 62 3.90 5.05 -5.65
N ARG A 63 5.02 5.14 -4.89
CA ARG A 63 5.09 5.91 -3.63
C ARG A 63 4.50 7.31 -3.77
N LYS A 64 4.90 8.05 -4.81
CA LYS A 64 4.42 9.42 -5.04
C LYS A 64 2.90 9.47 -5.19
N LYS A 65 2.34 8.56 -5.97
CA LYS A 65 0.89 8.47 -6.18
C LYS A 65 0.16 8.04 -4.91
N PHE A 66 0.71 7.07 -4.16
CA PHE A 66 0.19 6.67 -2.86
C PHE A 66 0.10 7.85 -1.89
N VAL A 67 1.21 8.58 -1.69
CA VAL A 67 1.25 9.76 -0.81
C VAL A 67 0.22 10.81 -1.24
N THR A 68 0.08 11.04 -2.55
CA THR A 68 -0.92 11.99 -3.07
C THR A 68 -2.35 11.54 -2.76
N LEU A 69 -2.67 10.26 -2.96
CA LEU A 69 -3.99 9.71 -2.68
C LEU A 69 -4.34 9.75 -1.19
N ILE A 70 -3.40 9.42 -0.31
CA ILE A 70 -3.62 9.52 1.13
C ILE A 70 -3.89 10.97 1.55
N ASN A 71 -3.10 11.93 1.06
CA ASN A 71 -3.34 13.35 1.36
C ASN A 71 -4.73 13.82 0.87
N LYS A 72 -5.25 13.24 -0.22
CA LYS A 72 -6.58 13.54 -0.72
C LYS A 72 -7.71 12.78 0.00
N ALA A 73 -7.40 11.64 0.61
CA ALA A 73 -8.37 10.93 1.44
C ALA A 73 -8.86 11.81 2.58
N GLY A 74 -8.00 12.64 3.14
CA GLY A 74 -8.35 13.60 4.19
C GLY A 74 -7.41 13.51 5.38
N ASP A 75 -7.92 13.88 6.54
CA ASP A 75 -7.20 13.86 7.80
C ASP A 75 -7.17 12.43 8.37
N ILE A 76 -6.03 11.79 8.31
CA ILE A 76 -5.85 10.41 8.79
C ILE A 76 -5.47 10.47 10.27
N LYS A 77 -6.44 10.23 11.13
CA LYS A 77 -6.29 10.30 12.57
C LYS A 77 -6.01 8.93 13.16
N VAL A 78 -4.88 8.82 13.86
CA VAL A 78 -4.44 7.60 14.53
C VAL A 78 -4.05 7.92 15.95
N GLU A 79 -4.44 7.06 16.88
CA GLU A 79 -4.11 7.19 18.30
C GLU A 79 -2.85 6.37 18.60
N PHE A 80 -1.94 6.96 19.38
CA PHE A 80 -0.70 6.35 19.78
C PHE A 80 -0.66 6.21 21.31
N ASP A 81 -0.40 5.01 21.81
CA ASP A 81 -0.31 4.75 23.25
C ASP A 81 0.87 5.45 23.93
N GLN A 82 1.88 5.81 23.15
CA GLN A 82 3.07 6.52 23.61
C GLN A 82 3.69 7.37 22.51
N ALA A 83 4.41 8.42 22.92
CA ALA A 83 5.15 9.23 21.96
C ALA A 83 6.25 8.41 21.26
N MET A 84 6.40 8.64 19.96
CA MET A 84 7.47 8.02 19.16
C MET A 84 8.11 9.03 18.23
N SER A 85 9.35 8.74 17.83
CA SER A 85 10.08 9.56 16.85
C SER A 85 10.77 8.66 15.83
N TYR A 86 10.79 9.09 14.59
CA TYR A 86 11.44 8.37 13.50
C TYR A 86 11.93 9.32 12.42
N THR A 87 12.78 8.84 11.54
CA THR A 87 13.15 9.57 10.32
C THR A 87 12.25 9.07 9.18
N ASP A 88 11.53 9.98 8.54
CA ASP A 88 10.62 9.62 7.47
C ASP A 88 11.37 9.31 6.15
N SER A 89 10.64 8.79 5.18
CA SER A 89 11.17 8.45 3.86
C SER A 89 11.68 9.64 3.03
N THR A 90 11.67 10.86 3.58
CA THR A 90 12.26 12.08 3.02
C THR A 90 13.41 12.62 3.85
N ASP A 91 13.98 11.80 4.74
CA ASP A 91 15.05 12.14 5.68
C ASP A 91 14.70 13.23 6.70
N LYS A 92 13.40 13.41 6.99
CA LYS A 92 12.95 14.35 8.02
C LYS A 92 12.70 13.61 9.33
N TYR A 93 13.18 14.20 10.41
CA TYR A 93 12.88 13.76 11.75
C TYR A 93 11.43 14.14 12.11
N VAL A 94 10.63 13.17 12.48
CA VAL A 94 9.20 13.31 12.81
C VAL A 94 8.99 12.84 14.24
N THR A 95 8.22 13.60 15.00
CA THR A 95 7.76 13.20 16.34
C THR A 95 6.24 13.11 16.32
N LEU A 96 5.72 11.99 16.79
CA LEU A 96 4.31 11.75 17.08
C LEU A 96 4.15 11.74 18.60
N ASN A 97 3.12 12.40 19.10
CA ASN A 97 2.83 12.46 20.52
C ASN A 97 1.96 11.26 20.95
N GLU A 98 1.93 10.97 22.24
CA GLU A 98 0.88 10.14 22.84
C GLU A 98 -0.50 10.75 22.54
N GLY A 99 -1.49 9.89 22.26
CA GLY A 99 -2.84 10.29 21.88
C GLY A 99 -3.04 10.46 20.36
N GLU A 100 -4.08 11.19 19.97
CA GLU A 100 -4.47 11.36 18.57
C GLU A 100 -3.44 12.22 17.79
N ASN A 101 -2.97 11.68 16.65
CA ASN A 101 -2.12 12.40 15.71
C ASN A 101 -2.75 12.39 14.32
N SER A 102 -2.58 13.50 13.61
CA SER A 102 -2.99 13.65 12.22
C SER A 102 -1.85 13.30 11.29
N LEU A 103 -1.99 12.24 10.48
CA LEU A 103 -0.97 11.72 9.60
C LEU A 103 -1.19 12.19 8.17
N ASN A 104 -0.15 12.73 7.55
CA ASN A 104 -0.14 12.98 6.11
C ASN A 104 0.33 11.72 5.33
N GLY A 105 0.21 11.75 4.00
CA GLY A 105 0.57 10.62 3.15
C GLY A 105 2.03 10.16 3.28
N THR A 106 2.97 11.05 3.58
CA THR A 106 4.38 10.69 3.81
C THR A 106 4.53 9.94 5.12
N ALA A 107 3.90 10.41 6.19
CA ALA A 107 3.90 9.73 7.48
C ALA A 107 3.25 8.34 7.37
N VAL A 108 2.07 8.25 6.74
CA VAL A 108 1.40 6.97 6.48
C VAL A 108 2.30 6.02 5.70
N TYR A 109 2.92 6.49 4.61
CA TYR A 109 3.83 5.67 3.82
C TYR A 109 5.00 5.16 4.65
N SER A 110 5.67 6.03 5.41
CA SER A 110 6.84 5.66 6.22
C SER A 110 6.47 4.64 7.30
N LEU A 111 5.41 4.89 8.07
CA LEU A 111 4.97 3.97 9.14
C LEU A 111 4.56 2.58 8.62
N MET A 112 4.00 2.50 7.40
CA MET A 112 3.60 1.22 6.79
C MET A 112 4.74 0.48 6.10
N SER A 113 5.75 1.17 5.56
CA SER A 113 6.76 0.58 4.67
C SER A 113 8.18 0.52 5.24
N GLU A 114 8.56 1.43 6.13
CA GLU A 114 9.91 1.47 6.71
C GLU A 114 10.04 0.43 7.82
N THR A 115 10.97 -0.50 7.67
CA THR A 115 11.14 -1.61 8.62
C THR A 115 11.92 -1.23 9.86
N ASP A 116 12.68 -0.14 9.80
CA ASP A 116 13.61 0.28 10.86
C ASP A 116 12.96 1.20 11.90
N ILE A 117 11.69 1.58 11.70
CA ILE A 117 10.94 2.42 12.65
C ILE A 117 10.52 1.63 13.89
N PHE A 118 10.28 0.33 13.74
CA PHE A 118 9.78 -0.52 14.81
C PHE A 118 10.76 -1.65 15.14
N GLU A 119 11.02 -1.84 16.43
CA GLU A 119 11.78 -3.00 16.92
C GLU A 119 10.98 -4.30 16.75
N ASP A 120 9.66 -4.24 16.99
CA ASP A 120 8.74 -5.36 16.82
C ASP A 120 7.90 -5.21 15.53
N LYS A 121 8.02 -6.22 14.68
CA LYS A 121 7.25 -6.31 13.42
C LYS A 121 5.74 -6.48 13.63
N ASN A 122 5.31 -6.98 14.79
CA ASN A 122 3.90 -7.07 15.12
C ASN A 122 3.31 -5.68 15.39
N GLN A 123 4.04 -4.81 16.09
CA GLN A 123 3.62 -3.41 16.29
C GLN A 123 3.42 -2.69 14.95
N GLN A 124 4.33 -2.86 14.00
CA GLN A 124 4.16 -2.30 12.67
C GLN A 124 2.91 -2.85 11.96
N ALA A 125 2.63 -4.15 12.10
CA ALA A 125 1.46 -4.77 11.48
C ALA A 125 0.15 -4.28 12.10
N GLU A 126 0.10 -4.14 13.42
CA GLU A 126 -1.05 -3.60 14.16
C GLU A 126 -1.31 -2.14 13.76
N LEU A 127 -0.29 -1.28 13.83
CA LEU A 127 -0.40 0.12 13.40
C LEU A 127 -0.81 0.23 11.93
N THR A 128 -0.31 -0.65 11.05
CA THR A 128 -0.75 -0.68 9.65
C THR A 128 -2.26 -0.95 9.55
N GLY A 129 -2.79 -1.86 10.36
CA GLY A 129 -4.23 -2.13 10.46
C GLY A 129 -5.02 -0.90 10.89
N GLU A 130 -4.57 -0.21 11.94
CA GLU A 130 -5.19 1.02 12.46
C GLU A 130 -5.17 2.15 11.41
N ILE A 131 -4.04 2.33 10.72
CA ILE A 131 -3.94 3.30 9.62
C ILE A 131 -4.93 2.96 8.50
N CYS A 132 -5.08 1.69 8.12
CA CYS A 132 -6.06 1.29 7.11
C CYS A 132 -7.49 1.63 7.54
N VAL A 133 -7.84 1.39 8.80
CA VAL A 133 -9.15 1.77 9.36
C VAL A 133 -9.35 3.28 9.34
N ALA A 134 -8.33 4.06 9.73
CA ALA A 134 -8.38 5.52 9.72
C ALA A 134 -8.54 6.09 8.30
N VAL A 135 -7.85 5.53 7.31
CA VAL A 135 -8.02 5.90 5.89
C VAL A 135 -9.44 5.59 5.42
N ALA A 136 -9.97 4.41 5.76
CA ALA A 136 -11.35 4.05 5.42
C ALA A 136 -12.36 5.00 6.07
N ALA A 137 -12.15 5.41 7.32
CA ALA A 137 -12.99 6.38 8.02
C ALA A 137 -12.95 7.74 7.30
N ALA A 138 -11.77 8.27 6.99
CA ALA A 138 -11.61 9.53 6.26
C ALA A 138 -12.32 9.52 4.88
N LEU A 139 -12.27 8.39 4.18
CA LEU A 139 -13.00 8.23 2.92
C LEU A 139 -14.51 8.11 3.13
N ASN A 140 -14.96 7.53 4.23
CA ASN A 140 -16.39 7.43 4.56
C ASN A 140 -17.04 8.78 4.89
N ASP A 141 -16.26 9.73 5.39
CA ASP A 141 -16.74 11.07 5.72
C ASP A 141 -16.93 11.97 4.48
N LYS A 142 -16.43 11.52 3.33
CA LYS A 142 -16.58 12.27 2.07
C LYS A 142 -18.02 12.24 1.55
N SER A 143 -18.42 13.36 0.96
CA SER A 143 -19.62 13.43 0.14
C SER A 143 -19.49 12.49 -1.07
N LEU A 144 -20.63 12.14 -1.69
CA LEU A 144 -20.62 11.30 -2.89
C LEU A 144 -19.80 11.90 -4.04
N SER A 145 -19.84 13.23 -4.20
CA SER A 145 -19.07 13.92 -5.24
C SER A 145 -17.57 13.79 -5.00
N GLU A 146 -17.11 14.10 -3.79
CA GLU A 146 -15.71 13.97 -3.40
C GLU A 146 -15.21 12.53 -3.51
N TYR A 147 -16.07 11.57 -3.13
CA TYR A 147 -15.71 10.15 -3.25
C TYR A 147 -15.54 9.72 -4.72
N LYS A 148 -16.39 10.22 -5.62
CA LYS A 148 -16.27 9.97 -7.07
C LYS A 148 -14.98 10.56 -7.64
N GLU A 149 -14.63 11.78 -7.25
CA GLU A 149 -13.39 12.43 -7.66
C GLU A 149 -12.17 11.65 -7.14
N TYR A 150 -12.20 11.23 -5.87
CA TYR A 150 -11.15 10.40 -5.29
C TYR A 150 -11.00 9.06 -6.02
N ALA A 151 -12.12 8.38 -6.31
CA ALA A 151 -12.11 7.11 -7.03
C ALA A 151 -11.55 7.26 -8.45
N GLN A 152 -11.89 8.34 -9.16
CA GLN A 152 -11.33 8.61 -10.49
C GLN A 152 -9.82 8.80 -10.42
N GLU A 153 -9.32 9.59 -9.47
CA GLU A 153 -7.88 9.79 -9.29
C GLU A 153 -7.16 8.52 -8.88
N TYR A 154 -7.80 7.66 -8.07
CA TYR A 154 -7.26 6.35 -7.75
C TYR A 154 -7.06 5.52 -9.02
N PHE A 155 -8.07 5.41 -9.88
CA PHE A 155 -7.97 4.65 -11.13
C PHE A 155 -6.96 5.24 -12.11
N ASP A 156 -6.81 6.56 -12.16
CA ASP A 156 -5.80 7.24 -12.98
C ASP A 156 -4.37 7.04 -12.42
N ALA A 157 -4.28 6.77 -11.12
CA ALA A 157 -3.01 6.58 -10.44
C ALA A 157 -2.49 5.14 -10.49
N VAL A 158 -3.39 4.17 -10.49
CA VAL A 158 -3.07 2.73 -10.39
C VAL A 158 -2.67 2.16 -11.75
N ASP A 159 -1.60 1.35 -11.79
CA ASP A 159 -1.35 0.42 -12.87
C ASP A 159 -1.97 -0.94 -12.50
N SER A 160 -2.85 -1.47 -13.34
CA SER A 160 -3.64 -2.65 -13.02
C SER A 160 -4.00 -3.46 -14.28
N ASP A 161 -4.17 -4.79 -14.12
CA ASP A 161 -4.77 -5.66 -15.13
C ASP A 161 -6.30 -5.80 -14.94
N GLY A 162 -6.87 -5.10 -13.95
CA GLY A 162 -8.30 -5.03 -13.71
C GLY A 162 -9.00 -4.08 -14.69
N SER A 163 -10.22 -4.44 -15.10
CA SER A 163 -11.07 -3.55 -15.90
C SER A 163 -11.99 -2.77 -14.95
N TYR A 164 -11.78 -1.46 -14.89
CA TYR A 164 -12.59 -0.55 -14.07
C TYR A 164 -13.72 0.13 -14.87
N GLU A 165 -14.21 -0.53 -15.91
CA GLU A 165 -15.22 0.02 -16.83
C GLU A 165 -16.52 0.46 -16.14
N ASN A 166 -16.66 0.17 -14.84
CA ASN A 166 -17.91 0.46 -14.13
C ASN A 166 -17.72 0.94 -12.69
N VAL A 167 -17.00 2.08 -12.53
CA VAL A 167 -16.81 2.75 -11.23
C VAL A 167 -18.14 2.91 -10.47
N GLU A 168 -19.23 3.25 -11.18
CA GLU A 168 -20.55 3.43 -10.57
C GLU A 168 -21.12 2.14 -9.96
N SER A 169 -20.86 0.98 -10.55
CA SER A 169 -21.32 -0.30 -9.98
C SER A 169 -20.53 -0.68 -8.73
N TYR A 170 -19.23 -0.38 -8.68
CA TYR A 170 -18.41 -0.53 -7.48
C TYR A 170 -18.88 0.40 -6.36
N LEU A 171 -19.11 1.67 -6.66
CA LEU A 171 -19.62 2.65 -5.69
C LEU A 171 -21.00 2.26 -5.15
N LYS A 172 -21.88 1.71 -5.98
CA LYS A 172 -23.17 1.16 -5.52
C LYS A 172 -22.99 -0.01 -4.55
N ARG A 173 -22.03 -0.91 -4.82
CA ARG A 173 -21.75 -2.05 -3.93
C ARG A 173 -21.15 -1.60 -2.60
N ILE A 174 -20.21 -0.66 -2.61
CA ILE A 174 -19.62 -0.09 -1.38
C ILE A 174 -20.72 0.59 -0.54
N ARG A 175 -21.65 1.34 -1.16
CA ARG A 175 -22.80 1.90 -0.45
C ARG A 175 -23.67 0.82 0.19
N GLN A 176 -23.98 -0.26 -0.52
CA GLN A 176 -24.76 -1.37 0.04
C GLN A 176 -24.07 -2.05 1.21
N ILE A 177 -22.73 -2.06 1.23
CA ILE A 177 -21.93 -2.55 2.35
C ILE A 177 -22.01 -1.59 3.53
N LYS A 178 -21.88 -0.28 3.29
CA LYS A 178 -22.01 0.78 4.30
C LYS A 178 -23.40 0.74 4.99
N ASP A 179 -24.47 0.57 4.20
CA ASP A 179 -25.84 0.51 4.71
C ASP A 179 -26.14 -0.76 5.56
N LYS A 180 -25.26 -1.77 5.50
CA LYS A 180 -25.42 -3.05 6.23
C LYS A 180 -24.64 -3.12 7.55
N ASN A 181 -24.12 -2.01 8.07
CA ASN A 181 -23.36 -1.97 9.33
C ASN A 181 -22.32 -3.10 9.43
N LEU A 182 -21.34 -3.11 8.52
CA LEU A 182 -20.18 -3.96 8.73
C LEU A 182 -19.38 -3.38 9.90
N ASN A 183 -19.56 -3.95 11.07
CA ASN A 183 -18.62 -3.80 12.18
C ASN A 183 -17.39 -4.63 11.80
N PHE A 184 -16.27 -3.96 11.60
CA PHE A 184 -14.95 -4.58 11.54
C PHE A 184 -14.39 -4.69 12.96
#